data_8c2586e36d8ae9f5af38f1835af95282
#
_entry.id   8c2586e36d8ae9f5af38f1835af95282
#
_cell.length_a   1.000
_cell.length_b   1.000
_cell.length_c   1.000
_cell.angle_alpha   90.00
_cell.angle_beta   90.00
_cell.angle_gamma   90.00
#
_symmetry.space_group_name_H-M   'P 1'
#
loop_
_entity.id
_entity.type
_entity.pdbx_description
1 polymer ?
#
loop_
_entity_poly.entity_id
_entity_poly.type
_entity_poly.pdbx_seq_one_letter_code
_entity_poly.pdbx_strand_id
1 'polypeptide(L)'
;STPIKSSAASDVYKRQDVSMDSVGVTCSGVKTLQLEGVQATWIQDNAGEHLMPRTIFPDASDELMESLSLQGGIPSSMSTFLVDTNGIRILFDTGMGAPGSRLLPGLQSLGISPADIGYLYLTHFHGDHIGGMMKGDSVVFPNAEVYASKVEYDAWMAMPAERKAQVVKTMDAYKERLHLFEFGDTLPGNVVAMEAVGHTPGHTVFQSGKLLVIGDLIHGAALQLEHPEYCASYDMDKEAAVKARKYFLQYAKDNQLTMAGMHLPAPAFK
;
A
#
# COMPACT_ATOMS: atom_id res chain seq x y z
N SER A 1 50.94 15.14 -9.43
CA SER A 1 50.14 13.91 -9.27
C SER A 1 49.00 14.19 -8.30
N THR A 2 47.86 14.52 -8.82
CA THR A 2 46.61 14.78 -8.05
C THR A 2 45.69 13.58 -8.20
N PRO A 3 45.10 13.03 -7.13
CA PRO A 3 44.19 11.91 -7.26
C PRO A 3 42.81 12.40 -7.67
N ILE A 4 42.26 11.74 -8.66
CA ILE A 4 40.90 11.92 -9.15
C ILE A 4 39.95 11.29 -8.11
N LYS A 5 39.08 12.11 -7.53
CA LYS A 5 37.99 11.64 -6.66
C LYS A 5 36.82 11.18 -7.54
N SER A 6 36.46 9.91 -7.44
CA SER A 6 35.23 9.41 -8.01
C SER A 6 34.05 9.82 -7.14
N SER A 7 33.17 10.66 -7.66
CA SER A 7 31.90 11.04 -7.05
C SER A 7 30.78 10.69 -8.01
N ALA A 8 30.42 9.42 -8.08
CA ALA A 8 29.34 8.96 -8.95
C ALA A 8 28.20 8.23 -8.22
N ALA A 9 28.19 8.25 -6.89
CA ALA A 9 27.17 7.54 -6.12
C ALA A 9 26.17 8.45 -5.35
N SER A 10 26.33 9.77 -5.41
CA SER A 10 25.47 10.68 -4.64
C SER A 10 24.44 11.48 -5.45
N ASP A 11 24.43 11.37 -6.78
CA ASP A 11 23.61 12.27 -7.61
C ASP A 11 22.27 11.68 -8.09
N VAL A 12 21.93 10.43 -7.76
CA VAL A 12 20.64 9.82 -8.13
C VAL A 12 19.51 10.22 -7.17
N TYR A 13 19.83 10.77 -6.01
CA TYR A 13 18.83 11.16 -5.01
C TYR A 13 18.38 12.64 -5.06
N LYS A 14 18.89 13.43 -5.98
CA LYS A 14 18.49 14.82 -6.14
C LYS A 14 17.98 15.06 -7.55
N ARG A 15 16.68 14.96 -7.72
CA ARG A 15 15.83 15.77 -8.61
C ARG A 15 14.48 15.08 -8.87
N GLN A 16 13.55 15.38 -8.01
CA GLN A 16 12.18 15.69 -8.40
C GLN A 16 11.62 16.61 -7.32
N ASP A 17 11.85 17.89 -7.51
CA ASP A 17 11.06 18.92 -6.84
C ASP A 17 9.65 18.84 -7.42
N VAL A 18 8.81 17.98 -6.85
CA VAL A 18 7.37 18.14 -6.95
C VAL A 18 7.06 19.29 -6.02
N SER A 19 6.52 20.38 -6.54
CA SER A 19 6.13 21.55 -5.73
C SER A 19 5.18 21.08 -4.62
N MET A 20 5.72 21.05 -3.41
CA MET A 20 4.97 20.70 -2.21
C MET A 20 4.29 21.98 -1.69
N ASP A 21 3.11 22.28 -2.22
CA ASP A 21 2.22 23.18 -1.51
C ASP A 21 1.56 22.38 -0.38
N SER A 22 2.26 22.36 0.76
CA SER A 22 1.78 21.73 1.98
C SER A 22 0.71 22.63 2.61
N VAL A 23 -0.54 22.25 2.51
CA VAL A 23 -1.55 22.71 3.47
C VAL A 23 -1.30 21.94 4.77
N GLY A 24 -0.61 22.58 5.71
CA GLY A 24 -0.15 21.94 6.92
C GLY A 24 -1.26 21.63 7.91
N VAL A 25 -1.39 20.36 8.24
CA VAL A 25 -1.76 19.93 9.60
C VAL A 25 -0.68 18.92 10.01
N THR A 26 0.21 19.35 10.89
CA THR A 26 1.28 18.50 11.42
C THR A 26 0.73 17.57 12.50
N CYS A 27 0.00 16.55 12.09
CA CYS A 27 -0.16 15.37 12.90
C CYS A 27 0.92 14.39 12.47
N SER A 28 1.73 13.93 13.42
CA SER A 28 2.71 12.87 13.16
C SER A 28 2.03 11.66 12.50
N GLY A 29 2.52 11.23 11.34
CA GLY A 29 1.98 10.08 10.61
C GLY A 29 0.85 10.40 9.63
N VAL A 30 0.64 11.67 9.28
CA VAL A 30 -0.31 12.07 8.24
C VAL A 30 0.36 13.07 7.30
N LYS A 31 0.29 12.84 5.99
CA LYS A 31 0.83 13.75 4.98
C LYS A 31 -0.02 13.74 3.72
N THR A 32 -0.38 14.93 3.25
CA THR A 32 -1.13 15.12 2.00
C THR A 32 -0.21 15.51 0.86
N LEU A 33 -0.42 14.87 -0.28
CA LEU A 33 0.25 15.15 -1.55
C LEU A 33 -0.81 15.56 -2.57
N GLN A 34 -0.58 16.71 -3.23
CA GLN A 34 -1.43 17.14 -4.33
C GLN A 34 -0.81 16.72 -5.66
N LEU A 35 -1.52 15.89 -6.38
CA LEU A 35 -1.23 15.54 -7.77
C LEU A 35 -2.27 16.16 -8.68
N GLU A 36 -2.02 16.15 -9.98
CA GLU A 36 -2.99 16.68 -10.95
C GLU A 36 -4.34 15.96 -10.84
N GLY A 37 -5.37 16.65 -10.36
CA GLY A 37 -6.72 16.10 -10.19
C GLY A 37 -6.90 15.08 -9.07
N VAL A 38 -5.85 14.81 -8.28
CA VAL A 38 -5.89 13.82 -7.20
C VAL A 38 -5.24 14.39 -5.94
N GLN A 39 -5.94 14.34 -4.83
CA GLN A 39 -5.38 14.64 -3.52
C GLN A 39 -5.21 13.32 -2.76
N ALA A 40 -3.96 12.95 -2.49
CA ALA A 40 -3.63 11.71 -1.79
C ALA A 40 -3.10 12.03 -0.39
N THR A 41 -3.69 11.45 0.63
CA THR A 41 -3.26 11.61 2.02
C THR A 41 -2.76 10.28 2.55
N TRP A 42 -1.48 10.24 2.89
CA TRP A 42 -0.88 9.14 3.63
C TRP A 42 -1.32 9.19 5.09
N ILE A 43 -1.76 8.05 5.62
CA ILE A 43 -2.08 7.87 7.03
C ILE A 43 -1.33 6.63 7.51
N GLN A 44 -0.35 6.83 8.38
CA GLN A 44 0.40 5.74 8.98
C GLN A 44 -0.45 5.02 10.02
N ASP A 45 -0.50 3.69 9.95
CA ASP A 45 -1.27 2.88 10.90
C ASP A 45 -0.44 2.43 12.10
N ASN A 46 0.85 2.13 11.90
CA ASN A 46 1.76 1.82 13.01
C ASN A 46 2.29 3.08 13.69
N ALA A 47 2.59 3.00 14.97
CA ALA A 47 3.26 4.09 15.69
C ALA A 47 4.77 4.05 15.46
N GLY A 48 5.37 5.23 15.21
CA GLY A 48 6.82 5.37 15.10
C GLY A 48 7.45 4.72 13.87
N GLU A 49 8.76 4.56 13.91
CA GLU A 49 9.51 3.88 12.87
C GLU A 49 9.31 2.35 12.97
N HIS A 50 9.29 1.69 11.82
CA HIS A 50 9.19 0.25 11.74
C HIS A 50 10.36 -0.32 10.93
N LEU A 51 11.09 -1.23 11.55
CA LEU A 51 12.14 -2.01 10.89
C LEU A 51 11.65 -3.45 10.69
N MET A 52 11.56 -3.85 9.43
CA MET A 52 11.25 -5.23 9.08
C MET A 52 12.50 -6.09 9.25
N PRO A 53 12.39 -7.27 9.90
CA PRO A 53 13.53 -8.18 10.01
C PRO A 53 14.06 -8.58 8.64
N ARG A 54 15.40 -8.63 8.48
CA ARG A 54 16.01 -9.06 7.21
C ARG A 54 15.64 -10.49 6.81
N THR A 55 15.28 -11.32 7.77
CA THR A 55 14.82 -12.70 7.56
C THR A 55 13.55 -12.81 6.73
N ILE A 56 12.82 -11.72 6.56
CA ILE A 56 11.68 -11.64 5.65
C ILE A 56 12.09 -11.85 4.18
N PHE A 57 13.37 -11.60 3.85
CA PHE A 57 13.95 -11.82 2.52
C PHE A 57 14.97 -12.95 2.58
N PRO A 58 14.52 -14.23 2.66
CA PRO A 58 15.41 -15.36 2.92
C PRO A 58 16.43 -15.62 1.81
N ASP A 59 16.14 -15.18 0.58
CA ASP A 59 17.01 -15.39 -0.57
C ASP A 59 18.08 -14.29 -0.75
N ALA A 60 17.98 -13.18 -0.01
CA ALA A 60 18.99 -12.12 -0.04
C ALA A 60 20.17 -12.50 0.85
N SER A 61 21.39 -12.44 0.29
CA SER A 61 22.60 -12.80 1.03
C SER A 61 22.94 -11.79 2.13
N ASP A 62 23.67 -12.25 3.14
CA ASP A 62 24.18 -11.37 4.20
C ASP A 62 25.08 -10.28 3.62
N GLU A 63 25.91 -10.61 2.64
CA GLU A 63 26.79 -9.65 1.95
C GLU A 63 26.00 -8.56 1.23
N LEU A 64 24.89 -8.91 0.56
CA LEU A 64 24.04 -7.93 -0.08
C LEU A 64 23.38 -7.01 0.95
N MET A 65 22.81 -7.58 2.00
CA MET A 65 22.19 -6.81 3.08
C MET A 65 23.17 -5.87 3.77
N GLU A 66 24.40 -6.32 3.99
CA GLU A 66 25.47 -5.50 4.55
C GLU A 66 25.88 -4.38 3.62
N SER A 67 26.02 -4.65 2.32
CA SER A 67 26.35 -3.64 1.30
C SER A 67 25.32 -2.52 1.21
N LEU A 68 24.04 -2.83 1.53
CA LEU A 68 22.94 -1.89 1.57
C LEU A 68 22.71 -1.28 2.97
N SER A 69 23.54 -1.64 3.96
CA SER A 69 23.40 -1.24 5.37
C SER A 69 22.06 -1.67 6.00
N LEU A 70 21.58 -2.86 5.62
CA LEU A 70 20.28 -3.42 6.05
C LEU A 70 20.39 -4.56 7.06
N GLN A 71 21.57 -4.83 7.61
CA GLN A 71 21.78 -5.93 8.56
C GLN A 71 20.98 -5.74 9.86
N GLY A 72 20.65 -4.50 10.23
CA GLY A 72 19.84 -4.17 11.40
C GLY A 72 18.33 -4.19 11.17
N GLY A 73 17.89 -4.40 9.94
CA GLY A 73 16.49 -4.36 9.52
C GLY A 73 16.27 -3.44 8.32
N ILE A 74 15.09 -3.55 7.74
CA ILE A 74 14.71 -2.81 6.54
C ILE A 74 13.63 -1.81 6.89
N PRO A 75 13.84 -0.50 6.66
CA PRO A 75 12.83 0.52 6.91
C PRO A 75 11.51 0.22 6.17
N SER A 76 10.41 0.28 6.88
CA SER A 76 9.08 -0.05 6.39
C SER A 76 8.03 0.78 7.13
N SER A 77 6.77 0.63 6.76
CA SER A 77 5.62 1.17 7.49
C SER A 77 4.42 0.24 7.34
N MET A 78 3.36 0.51 8.11
CA MET A 78 2.01 0.05 7.82
C MET A 78 1.17 1.28 7.56
N SER A 79 0.68 1.42 6.34
CA SER A 79 0.07 2.66 5.86
C SER A 79 -1.23 2.41 5.13
N THR A 80 -2.09 3.44 5.14
CA THR A 80 -3.29 3.54 4.33
C THR A 80 -3.26 4.84 3.56
N PHE A 81 -4.09 4.96 2.54
CA PHE A 81 -4.16 6.18 1.72
C PHE A 81 -5.59 6.61 1.53
N LEU A 82 -5.85 7.87 1.87
CA LEU A 82 -7.12 8.53 1.60
C LEU A 82 -6.97 9.37 0.34
N VAL A 83 -7.83 9.16 -0.64
CA VAL A 83 -7.74 9.81 -1.94
C VAL A 83 -9.05 10.54 -2.23
N ASP A 84 -8.94 11.85 -2.46
CA ASP A 84 -10.04 12.67 -2.99
C ASP A 84 -9.79 12.89 -4.48
N THR A 85 -10.70 12.42 -5.31
CA THR A 85 -10.61 12.50 -6.77
C THR A 85 -12.01 12.47 -7.39
N ASN A 86 -12.22 13.25 -8.46
CA ASN A 86 -13.49 13.28 -9.20
C ASN A 86 -14.73 13.39 -8.32
N GLY A 87 -14.64 14.20 -7.26
CA GLY A 87 -15.75 14.48 -6.35
C GLY A 87 -16.08 13.39 -5.35
N ILE A 88 -15.30 12.32 -5.26
CA ILE A 88 -15.48 11.24 -4.29
C ILE A 88 -14.26 11.06 -3.41
N ARG A 89 -14.48 10.45 -2.25
CA ARG A 89 -13.45 10.11 -1.26
C ARG A 89 -13.30 8.60 -1.15
N ILE A 90 -12.08 8.11 -1.36
CA ILE A 90 -11.75 6.68 -1.36
C ILE A 90 -10.69 6.42 -0.30
N LEU A 91 -10.92 5.43 0.56
CA LEU A 91 -9.89 4.87 1.43
C LEU A 91 -9.34 3.60 0.78
N PHE A 92 -8.04 3.54 0.58
CA PHE A 92 -7.33 2.34 0.11
C PHE A 92 -6.75 1.58 1.30
N ASP A 93 -7.28 0.40 1.57
CA ASP A 93 -7.00 -0.47 2.71
C ASP A 93 -7.29 0.20 4.06
N THR A 94 -7.22 -0.57 5.15
CA THR A 94 -7.66 -0.10 6.46
C THR A 94 -6.69 -0.37 7.60
N GLY A 95 -5.48 -0.83 7.29
CA GLY A 95 -4.49 -1.16 8.33
C GLY A 95 -4.87 -2.40 9.14
N MET A 96 -4.22 -2.55 10.29
CA MET A 96 -4.31 -3.74 11.15
C MET A 96 -5.59 -3.80 11.98
N GLY A 97 -6.15 -2.65 12.36
CA GLY A 97 -7.30 -2.62 13.28
C GLY A 97 -7.00 -3.17 14.68
N ALA A 98 -5.73 -3.16 15.06
CA ALA A 98 -5.26 -3.64 16.36
C ALA A 98 -5.24 -2.51 17.41
N PRO A 99 -5.10 -2.84 18.70
CA PRO A 99 -4.76 -1.82 19.69
C PRO A 99 -3.49 -1.07 19.27
N GLY A 100 -3.55 0.26 19.26
CA GLY A 100 -2.45 1.09 18.80
C GLY A 100 -2.46 1.44 17.31
N SER A 101 -3.35 0.88 16.50
CA SER A 101 -3.60 1.30 15.12
C SER A 101 -3.99 2.78 15.05
N ARG A 102 -3.46 3.52 14.07
CA ARG A 102 -3.58 4.96 14.00
C ARG A 102 -4.46 5.48 12.88
N LEU A 103 -5.10 4.60 12.10
CA LEU A 103 -5.99 5.02 11.03
C LEU A 103 -7.10 5.95 11.54
N LEU A 104 -7.82 5.55 12.59
CA LEU A 104 -8.94 6.34 13.11
C LEU A 104 -8.49 7.67 13.71
N PRO A 105 -7.45 7.74 14.57
CA PRO A 105 -6.89 9.02 14.99
C PRO A 105 -6.39 9.89 13.83
N GLY A 106 -5.80 9.28 12.79
CA GLY A 106 -5.35 9.96 11.59
C GLY A 106 -6.51 10.61 10.84
N LEU A 107 -7.60 9.88 10.61
CA LEU A 107 -8.82 10.42 10.00
C LEU A 107 -9.40 11.55 10.86
N GLN A 108 -9.46 11.37 12.16
CA GLN A 108 -9.95 12.39 13.09
C GLN A 108 -9.14 13.68 13.01
N SER A 109 -7.82 13.60 12.88
CA SER A 109 -6.95 14.76 12.73
C SER A 109 -7.23 15.56 11.45
N LEU A 110 -7.82 14.91 10.45
CA LEU A 110 -8.26 15.52 9.20
C LEU A 110 -9.72 16.01 9.25
N GLY A 111 -10.38 15.88 10.40
CA GLY A 111 -11.81 16.21 10.56
C GLY A 111 -12.75 15.21 9.87
N ILE A 112 -12.30 13.99 9.64
CA ILE A 112 -13.02 12.93 8.92
C ILE A 112 -13.42 11.85 9.89
N SER A 113 -14.73 11.53 9.93
CA SER A 113 -15.24 10.38 10.66
C SER A 113 -15.29 9.14 9.76
N PRO A 114 -15.32 7.92 10.32
CA PRO A 114 -15.49 6.71 9.51
C PRO A 114 -16.78 6.72 8.67
N ALA A 115 -17.83 7.37 9.13
CA ALA A 115 -19.09 7.52 8.39
C ALA A 115 -18.96 8.43 7.15
N ASP A 116 -17.92 9.26 7.07
CA ASP A 116 -17.62 10.12 5.93
C ASP A 116 -16.91 9.40 4.79
N ILE A 117 -16.47 8.15 5.00
CA ILE A 117 -15.84 7.34 3.97
C ILE A 117 -16.91 6.68 3.12
N GLY A 118 -17.04 7.14 1.87
CA GLY A 118 -18.04 6.63 0.93
C GLY A 118 -17.56 5.44 0.11
N TYR A 119 -16.24 5.28 -0.05
CA TYR A 119 -15.62 4.23 -0.87
C TYR A 119 -14.41 3.64 -0.17
N LEU A 120 -14.32 2.32 -0.19
CA LEU A 120 -13.22 1.54 0.36
C LEU A 120 -12.73 0.55 -0.69
N TYR A 121 -11.52 0.74 -1.19
CA TYR A 121 -10.92 -0.11 -2.20
C TYR A 121 -9.83 -0.97 -1.54
N LEU A 122 -9.90 -2.27 -1.72
CA LEU A 122 -8.99 -3.24 -1.11
C LEU A 122 -7.99 -3.76 -2.14
N THR A 123 -6.71 -3.65 -1.81
CA THR A 123 -5.64 -4.20 -2.65
C THR A 123 -5.62 -5.72 -2.56
N HIS A 124 -5.83 -6.27 -1.38
CA HIS A 124 -5.91 -7.71 -1.09
C HIS A 124 -6.43 -7.94 0.35
N PHE A 125 -6.55 -9.19 0.78
CA PHE A 125 -7.26 -9.54 2.01
C PHE A 125 -6.37 -9.95 3.18
N HIS A 126 -5.09 -9.63 3.21
CA HIS A 126 -4.29 -9.82 4.41
C HIS A 126 -4.80 -8.96 5.57
N GLY A 127 -4.55 -9.44 6.79
CA GLY A 127 -5.10 -8.86 8.02
C GLY A 127 -4.71 -7.40 8.26
N ASP A 128 -3.52 -7.01 7.85
CA ASP A 128 -3.03 -5.62 7.96
C ASP A 128 -3.60 -4.67 6.89
N HIS A 129 -4.48 -5.16 6.02
CA HIS A 129 -5.21 -4.38 5.02
C HIS A 129 -6.72 -4.35 5.26
N ILE A 130 -7.29 -5.43 5.78
CA ILE A 130 -8.71 -5.50 6.10
C ILE A 130 -9.02 -5.37 7.60
N GLY A 131 -8.01 -5.41 8.46
CA GLY A 131 -8.18 -5.44 9.91
C GLY A 131 -8.93 -4.24 10.47
N GLY A 132 -8.75 -3.06 9.89
CA GLY A 132 -9.44 -1.84 10.30
C GLY A 132 -10.89 -1.73 9.85
N MET A 133 -11.40 -2.66 9.05
CA MET A 133 -12.79 -2.69 8.61
C MET A 133 -13.78 -3.05 9.71
N MET A 134 -13.30 -3.80 10.72
CA MET A 134 -14.13 -4.30 11.82
C MET A 134 -13.58 -3.85 13.16
N LYS A 135 -14.50 -3.59 14.10
CA LYS A 135 -14.19 -3.46 15.53
C LYS A 135 -15.07 -4.46 16.27
N GLY A 136 -14.48 -5.60 16.66
CA GLY A 136 -15.26 -6.74 17.10
C GLY A 136 -16.19 -7.22 15.99
N ASP A 137 -17.49 -7.24 16.26
CA ASP A 137 -18.52 -7.67 15.30
C ASP A 137 -19.15 -6.49 14.53
N SER A 138 -18.69 -5.27 14.79
CA SER A 138 -19.25 -4.06 14.19
C SER A 138 -18.42 -3.58 13.02
N VAL A 139 -19.10 -3.12 11.96
CA VAL A 139 -18.43 -2.44 10.83
C VAL A 139 -17.93 -1.07 11.26
N VAL A 140 -16.72 -0.71 10.86
CA VAL A 140 -16.11 0.60 11.16
C VAL A 140 -16.58 1.66 10.18
N PHE A 141 -16.77 1.30 8.92
CA PHE A 141 -17.13 2.22 7.82
C PHE A 141 -18.56 1.95 7.34
N PRO A 142 -19.60 2.47 8.03
CA PRO A 142 -20.98 2.04 7.83
C PRO A 142 -21.57 2.49 6.47
N ASN A 143 -20.99 3.49 5.84
CA ASN A 143 -21.48 4.06 4.58
C ASN A 143 -20.61 3.73 3.37
N ALA A 144 -19.52 2.96 3.58
CA ALA A 144 -18.58 2.69 2.51
C ALA A 144 -19.09 1.60 1.54
N GLU A 145 -19.07 1.92 0.25
CA GLU A 145 -19.12 0.93 -0.82
C GLU A 145 -17.75 0.29 -0.95
N VAL A 146 -17.67 -1.02 -0.75
CA VAL A 146 -16.42 -1.79 -0.72
C VAL A 146 -16.17 -2.44 -2.07
N TYR A 147 -14.99 -2.22 -2.63
CA TYR A 147 -14.57 -2.79 -3.90
C TYR A 147 -13.38 -3.71 -3.69
N ALA A 148 -13.50 -4.95 -4.13
CA ALA A 148 -12.48 -5.98 -4.01
C ALA A 148 -12.41 -6.82 -5.28
N SER A 149 -11.23 -7.40 -5.56
CA SER A 149 -11.05 -8.30 -6.70
C SER A 149 -11.91 -9.56 -6.54
N LYS A 150 -12.65 -9.92 -7.59
CA LYS A 150 -13.35 -11.21 -7.66
C LYS A 150 -12.39 -12.39 -7.52
N VAL A 151 -11.21 -12.28 -8.14
CA VAL A 151 -10.17 -13.32 -8.05
C VAL A 151 -9.68 -13.47 -6.60
N GLU A 152 -9.45 -12.37 -5.89
CA GLU A 152 -9.05 -12.40 -4.48
C GLU A 152 -10.14 -13.02 -3.61
N TYR A 153 -11.37 -12.57 -3.78
CA TYR A 153 -12.52 -13.09 -3.02
C TYR A 153 -12.70 -14.60 -3.22
N ASP A 154 -12.74 -15.06 -4.46
CA ASP A 154 -12.95 -16.48 -4.77
C ASP A 154 -11.81 -17.35 -4.23
N ALA A 155 -10.57 -16.90 -4.36
CA ALA A 155 -9.40 -17.63 -3.86
C ALA A 155 -9.40 -17.75 -2.33
N TRP A 156 -9.71 -16.68 -1.61
CA TRP A 156 -9.80 -16.72 -0.14
C TRP A 156 -10.96 -17.57 0.34
N MET A 157 -12.12 -17.51 -0.31
CA MET A 157 -13.27 -18.35 0.04
C MET A 157 -12.99 -19.85 -0.14
N ALA A 158 -12.06 -20.22 -1.02
CA ALA A 158 -11.61 -21.59 -1.24
C ALA A 158 -10.54 -22.07 -0.24
N MET A 159 -10.00 -21.19 0.62
CA MET A 159 -8.98 -21.54 1.61
C MET A 159 -9.58 -22.29 2.81
N PRO A 160 -8.75 -23.02 3.61
CA PRO A 160 -9.17 -23.65 4.85
C PRO A 160 -9.85 -22.68 5.82
N ALA A 161 -10.83 -23.18 6.57
CA ALA A 161 -11.67 -22.36 7.47
C ALA A 161 -10.89 -21.48 8.44
N GLU A 162 -9.85 -22.02 9.05
CA GLU A 162 -9.00 -21.29 10.00
C GLU A 162 -8.21 -20.16 9.36
N ARG A 163 -7.85 -20.31 8.09
CA ARG A 163 -7.08 -19.30 7.34
C ARG A 163 -7.94 -18.16 6.84
N LYS A 164 -9.17 -18.46 6.44
CA LYS A 164 -10.10 -17.47 5.88
C LYS A 164 -11.05 -16.84 6.89
N ALA A 165 -11.00 -17.20 8.16
CA ALA A 165 -11.99 -16.81 9.16
C ALA A 165 -12.20 -15.29 9.24
N GLN A 166 -11.12 -14.50 9.28
CA GLN A 166 -11.19 -13.04 9.28
C GLN A 166 -11.79 -12.48 7.99
N VAL A 167 -11.40 -13.02 6.85
CA VAL A 167 -11.91 -12.60 5.53
C VAL A 167 -13.40 -12.86 5.43
N VAL A 168 -13.86 -14.06 5.79
CA VAL A 168 -15.28 -14.42 5.76
C VAL A 168 -16.09 -13.50 6.64
N LYS A 169 -15.67 -13.30 7.90
CA LYS A 169 -16.35 -12.41 8.85
C LYS A 169 -16.47 -10.99 8.30
N THR A 170 -15.38 -10.46 7.79
CA THR A 170 -15.31 -9.08 7.30
C THR A 170 -16.15 -8.89 6.04
N MET A 171 -15.98 -9.76 5.04
CA MET A 171 -16.73 -9.65 3.79
C MET A 171 -18.23 -9.88 3.99
N ASP A 172 -18.62 -10.80 4.88
CA ASP A 172 -20.02 -11.00 5.22
C ASP A 172 -20.64 -9.77 5.90
N ALA A 173 -19.91 -9.11 6.79
CA ALA A 173 -20.38 -7.89 7.44
C ALA A 173 -20.63 -6.73 6.47
N TYR A 174 -19.92 -6.69 5.36
CA TYR A 174 -20.08 -5.66 4.31
C TYR A 174 -20.87 -6.16 3.08
N LYS A 175 -21.44 -7.35 3.10
CA LYS A 175 -22.02 -8.02 1.91
C LYS A 175 -23.02 -7.17 1.11
N GLU A 176 -23.81 -6.33 1.78
CA GLU A 176 -24.80 -5.48 1.13
C GLU A 176 -24.18 -4.34 0.31
N ARG A 177 -22.91 -4.03 0.55
CA ARG A 177 -22.15 -2.96 -0.12
C ARG A 177 -20.84 -3.47 -0.74
N LEU A 178 -20.68 -4.79 -0.86
CA LEU A 178 -19.50 -5.41 -1.46
C LEU A 178 -19.69 -5.54 -2.97
N HIS A 179 -18.75 -4.97 -3.72
CA HIS A 179 -18.68 -5.03 -5.17
C HIS A 179 -17.40 -5.76 -5.58
N LEU A 180 -17.55 -6.84 -6.32
CA LEU A 180 -16.42 -7.61 -6.84
C LEU A 180 -16.11 -7.15 -8.26
N PHE A 181 -14.89 -6.64 -8.46
CA PHE A 181 -14.44 -6.16 -9.76
C PHE A 181 -13.59 -7.19 -10.50
N GLU A 182 -13.51 -7.03 -11.82
CA GLU A 182 -12.58 -7.71 -12.70
C GLU A 182 -11.36 -6.83 -12.97
N PHE A 183 -10.20 -7.43 -13.18
CA PHE A 183 -9.02 -6.67 -13.57
C PHE A 183 -9.24 -5.92 -14.89
N GLY A 184 -8.84 -4.65 -14.92
CA GLY A 184 -9.06 -3.75 -16.03
C GLY A 184 -10.32 -2.89 -15.90
N ASP A 185 -11.19 -3.17 -14.92
CA ASP A 185 -12.37 -2.34 -14.66
C ASP A 185 -11.98 -0.93 -14.24
N THR A 186 -12.78 0.03 -14.68
CA THR A 186 -12.76 1.40 -14.17
C THR A 186 -13.82 1.53 -13.08
N LEU A 187 -13.36 1.80 -11.87
CA LEU A 187 -14.18 1.93 -10.68
C LEU A 187 -14.64 3.39 -10.47
N PRO A 188 -15.61 3.66 -9.55
CA PRO A 188 -16.00 5.01 -9.21
C PRO A 188 -14.79 5.90 -8.89
N GLY A 189 -14.84 7.16 -9.32
CA GLY A 189 -13.73 8.10 -9.23
C GLY A 189 -12.72 7.98 -10.37
N ASN A 190 -13.05 7.22 -11.42
CA ASN A 190 -12.18 6.97 -12.56
C ASN A 190 -10.86 6.26 -12.17
N VAL A 191 -10.98 5.31 -11.24
CA VAL A 191 -9.86 4.51 -10.74
C VAL A 191 -9.81 3.19 -11.48
N VAL A 192 -8.66 2.86 -12.07
CA VAL A 192 -8.47 1.61 -12.80
C VAL A 192 -7.88 0.56 -11.86
N ALA A 193 -8.54 -0.61 -11.76
CA ALA A 193 -8.07 -1.77 -11.04
C ALA A 193 -7.20 -2.65 -11.95
N MET A 194 -5.95 -2.88 -11.57
CA MET A 194 -4.96 -3.55 -12.42
C MET A 194 -4.47 -4.84 -11.77
N GLU A 195 -4.31 -5.88 -12.58
CA GLU A 195 -3.81 -7.18 -12.14
C GLU A 195 -2.36 -7.06 -11.66
N ALA A 196 -2.13 -7.42 -10.40
CA ALA A 196 -0.80 -7.48 -9.78
C ALA A 196 -0.67 -8.73 -8.90
N VAL A 197 -1.16 -9.86 -9.40
CA VAL A 197 -1.23 -11.14 -8.67
C VAL A 197 0.16 -11.65 -8.31
N GLY A 198 0.27 -12.35 -7.21
CA GLY A 198 1.50 -12.98 -6.73
C GLY A 198 1.65 -12.87 -5.21
N HIS A 199 1.64 -11.68 -4.65
CA HIS A 199 1.62 -11.51 -3.19
C HIS A 199 0.41 -12.22 -2.57
N THR A 200 -0.75 -12.04 -3.17
CA THR A 200 -1.93 -12.88 -3.00
C THR A 200 -2.52 -13.23 -4.37
N PRO A 201 -3.45 -14.22 -4.46
CA PRO A 201 -4.01 -14.65 -5.74
C PRO A 201 -4.71 -13.57 -6.56
N GLY A 202 -5.27 -12.55 -5.90
CA GLY A 202 -5.97 -11.45 -6.55
C GLY A 202 -5.42 -10.07 -6.18
N HIS A 203 -4.17 -9.98 -5.75
CA HIS A 203 -3.54 -8.71 -5.41
C HIS A 203 -3.69 -7.71 -6.55
N THR A 204 -4.15 -6.50 -6.21
CA THR A 204 -4.56 -5.45 -7.14
C THR A 204 -3.76 -4.18 -6.91
N VAL A 205 -3.33 -3.55 -7.98
CA VAL A 205 -2.79 -2.19 -8.03
C VAL A 205 -3.86 -1.27 -8.61
N PHE A 206 -4.00 -0.08 -8.04
CA PHE A 206 -4.99 0.91 -8.50
C PHE A 206 -4.31 2.14 -9.06
N GLN A 207 -4.79 2.64 -10.18
CA GLN A 207 -4.33 3.91 -10.74
C GLN A 207 -5.43 4.97 -10.67
N SER A 208 -5.12 6.08 -10.04
CA SER A 208 -5.95 7.28 -9.98
C SER A 208 -5.14 8.45 -10.55
N GLY A 209 -5.35 8.79 -11.82
CA GLY A 209 -4.55 9.82 -12.49
C GLY A 209 -3.05 9.50 -12.44
N LYS A 210 -2.27 10.38 -11.82
CA LYS A 210 -0.81 10.21 -11.64
C LYS A 210 -0.43 9.46 -10.36
N LEU A 211 -1.40 8.97 -9.60
CA LEU A 211 -1.17 8.14 -8.42
C LEU A 211 -1.32 6.66 -8.77
N LEU A 212 -0.37 5.85 -8.32
CA LEU A 212 -0.40 4.40 -8.40
C LEU A 212 -0.35 3.81 -6.99
N VAL A 213 -1.48 3.24 -6.54
CA VAL A 213 -1.57 2.57 -5.23
C VAL A 213 -1.14 1.12 -5.41
N ILE A 214 0.01 0.77 -4.86
CA ILE A 214 0.70 -0.49 -5.18
C ILE A 214 0.48 -1.63 -4.18
N GLY A 215 -0.28 -1.40 -3.11
CA GLY A 215 -0.50 -2.42 -2.09
C GLY A 215 0.81 -2.96 -1.52
N ASP A 216 0.95 -4.28 -1.56
CA ASP A 216 2.11 -5.03 -1.08
C ASP A 216 3.01 -5.53 -2.21
N LEU A 217 3.10 -4.75 -3.26
CA LEU A 217 4.05 -5.01 -4.33
C LEU A 217 5.50 -4.95 -3.82
N ILE A 218 5.74 -4.07 -2.84
CA ILE A 218 7.03 -3.82 -2.19
C ILE A 218 6.83 -3.88 -0.68
N HIS A 219 7.70 -4.65 0.01
CA HIS A 219 7.75 -4.73 1.48
C HIS A 219 8.97 -4.01 2.04
N GLY A 220 10.12 -4.19 1.42
CA GLY A 220 11.38 -3.56 1.79
C GLY A 220 11.93 -2.72 0.64
N ALA A 221 11.58 -1.44 0.59
CA ALA A 221 11.94 -0.56 -0.51
C ALA A 221 13.46 -0.45 -0.72
N ALA A 222 14.24 -0.36 0.37
CA ALA A 222 15.69 -0.23 0.30
C ALA A 222 16.39 -1.43 -0.37
N LEU A 223 15.74 -2.60 -0.38
CA LEU A 223 16.20 -3.77 -1.12
C LEU A 223 15.51 -3.87 -2.48
N GLN A 224 14.18 -3.86 -2.50
CA GLN A 224 13.40 -4.30 -3.65
C GLN A 224 13.28 -3.27 -4.78
N LEU A 225 13.53 -1.99 -4.54
CA LEU A 225 13.54 -1.00 -5.61
C LEU A 225 14.69 -1.21 -6.59
N GLU A 226 15.86 -1.61 -6.10
CA GLU A 226 17.02 -1.90 -6.94
C GLU A 226 17.16 -3.40 -7.26
N HIS A 227 16.61 -4.26 -6.41
CA HIS A 227 16.67 -5.72 -6.52
C HIS A 227 15.26 -6.33 -6.47
N PRO A 228 14.41 -6.07 -7.48
CA PRO A 228 13.00 -6.48 -7.48
C PRO A 228 12.81 -8.00 -7.54
N GLU A 229 13.85 -8.76 -7.84
CA GLU A 229 13.85 -10.23 -7.87
C GLU A 229 13.72 -10.88 -6.50
N TYR A 230 14.02 -10.15 -5.41
CA TYR A 230 13.87 -10.69 -4.07
C TYR A 230 12.45 -10.57 -3.57
N CYS A 231 11.90 -11.69 -3.11
CA CYS A 231 10.56 -11.76 -2.54
C CYS A 231 10.59 -11.76 -1.02
N ALA A 232 9.64 -11.06 -0.42
CA ALA A 232 9.32 -11.28 0.98
C ALA A 232 8.73 -12.69 1.16
N SER A 233 8.97 -13.28 2.32
CA SER A 233 8.40 -14.60 2.67
C SER A 233 6.86 -14.62 2.67
N TYR A 234 6.25 -13.45 2.69
CA TYR A 234 4.79 -13.28 2.62
C TYR A 234 4.19 -13.48 1.22
N ASP A 235 5.02 -13.46 0.16
CA ASP A 235 4.52 -13.61 -1.21
C ASP A 235 4.07 -15.06 -1.43
N MET A 236 2.79 -15.25 -1.74
CA MET A 236 2.18 -16.57 -1.89
C MET A 236 2.62 -17.27 -3.19
N ASP A 237 2.81 -16.51 -4.26
CA ASP A 237 3.39 -16.95 -5.54
C ASP A 237 4.56 -16.01 -5.87
N LYS A 238 5.76 -16.48 -5.56
CA LYS A 238 6.98 -15.66 -5.69
C LYS A 238 7.28 -15.27 -7.13
N GLU A 239 7.11 -16.19 -8.08
CA GLU A 239 7.36 -15.92 -9.50
C GLU A 239 6.42 -14.84 -10.04
N ALA A 240 5.13 -14.96 -9.76
CA ALA A 240 4.13 -13.97 -10.14
C ALA A 240 4.36 -12.62 -9.45
N ALA A 241 4.73 -12.63 -8.16
CA ALA A 241 5.03 -11.42 -7.40
C ALA A 241 6.22 -10.64 -8.00
N VAL A 242 7.29 -11.34 -8.38
CA VAL A 242 8.46 -10.73 -9.06
C VAL A 242 8.05 -10.12 -10.39
N LYS A 243 7.28 -10.85 -11.18
CA LYS A 243 6.78 -10.37 -12.49
C LYS A 243 5.94 -9.09 -12.33
N ALA A 244 5.00 -9.08 -11.39
CA ALA A 244 4.17 -7.91 -11.11
C ALA A 244 5.02 -6.73 -10.63
N ARG A 245 5.94 -6.96 -9.72
CA ARG A 245 6.85 -5.92 -9.18
C ARG A 245 7.67 -5.27 -10.27
N LYS A 246 8.34 -6.05 -11.11
CA LYS A 246 9.14 -5.55 -12.23
C LYS A 246 8.29 -4.75 -13.22
N TYR A 247 7.11 -5.28 -13.55
CA TYR A 247 6.19 -4.62 -14.46
C TYR A 247 5.76 -3.24 -13.94
N PHE A 248 5.27 -3.16 -12.70
CA PHE A 248 4.73 -1.90 -12.17
C PHE A 248 5.79 -0.88 -11.80
N LEU A 249 7.00 -1.30 -11.41
CA LEU A 249 8.12 -0.37 -11.25
C LEU A 249 8.45 0.31 -12.57
N GLN A 250 8.50 -0.45 -13.66
CA GLN A 250 8.73 0.11 -14.98
C GLN A 250 7.56 0.95 -15.48
N TYR A 251 6.33 0.48 -15.27
CA TYR A 251 5.11 1.20 -15.61
C TYR A 251 5.02 2.56 -14.91
N ALA A 252 5.30 2.61 -13.63
CA ALA A 252 5.31 3.85 -12.86
C ALA A 252 6.36 4.84 -13.40
N LYS A 253 7.54 4.35 -13.73
CA LYS A 253 8.63 5.15 -14.31
C LYS A 253 8.25 5.69 -15.69
N ASP A 254 7.76 4.84 -16.59
CA ASP A 254 7.42 5.20 -17.95
C ASP A 254 6.27 6.22 -18.03
N ASN A 255 5.33 6.14 -17.09
CA ASN A 255 4.17 7.02 -17.02
C ASN A 255 4.33 8.17 -16.02
N GLN A 256 5.49 8.30 -15.38
CA GLN A 256 5.78 9.34 -14.39
C GLN A 256 4.74 9.36 -13.26
N LEU A 257 4.42 8.18 -12.71
CA LEU A 257 3.46 8.01 -11.63
C LEU A 257 4.15 8.11 -10.27
N THR A 258 3.44 8.68 -9.30
CA THR A 258 3.81 8.59 -7.90
C THR A 258 3.21 7.31 -7.33
N MET A 259 4.05 6.45 -6.76
CA MET A 259 3.61 5.24 -6.07
C MET A 259 3.22 5.54 -4.64
N ALA A 260 2.10 4.97 -4.18
CA ALA A 260 1.66 4.93 -2.80
C ALA A 260 1.66 3.47 -2.35
N GLY A 261 2.55 3.10 -1.45
CA GLY A 261 2.73 1.70 -1.03
C GLY A 261 2.54 1.53 0.47
N MET A 262 1.77 0.50 0.86
CA MET A 262 1.36 0.28 2.25
C MET A 262 2.54 -0.03 3.17
N HIS A 263 3.64 -0.55 2.63
CA HIS A 263 4.86 -0.86 3.39
C HIS A 263 6.08 -0.02 2.99
N LEU A 264 5.93 0.96 2.12
CA LEU A 264 7.01 1.91 1.88
C LEU A 264 7.33 2.68 3.16
N PRO A 265 8.59 3.06 3.40
CA PRO A 265 8.93 3.92 4.54
C PRO A 265 8.15 5.23 4.51
N ALA A 266 7.84 5.76 5.68
CA ALA A 266 7.15 7.05 5.81
C ALA A 266 7.82 8.15 4.95
N PRO A 267 7.06 8.95 4.19
CA PRO A 267 5.59 9.07 4.14
C PRO A 267 4.92 8.16 3.11
N ALA A 268 5.55 7.07 2.73
CA ALA A 268 5.06 6.01 1.88
C ALA A 268 4.66 6.39 0.43
N PHE A 269 5.13 7.51 -0.05
CA PHE A 269 5.10 7.92 -1.46
C PHE A 269 6.50 7.80 -2.10
N LYS A 270 6.55 7.38 -3.38
CA LYS A 270 7.79 7.23 -4.12
C LYS A 270 7.64 7.64 -5.60
#